data_8caa440afd744d19b529c42274dbe9dd
#
_entry.id   8caa440afd744d19b529c42274dbe9dd
#
_cell.length_a   1.000
_cell.length_b   1.000
_cell.length_c   1.000
_cell.angle_alpha   90.00
_cell.angle_beta   90.00
_cell.angle_gamma   90.00
#
_symmetry.space_group_name_H-M   'P 1'
#
loop_
_entity.id
_entity.type
_entity.pdbx_description
1 polymer ?
#
loop_
_entity_poly.entity_id
_entity_poly.type
_entity_poly.pdbx_seq_one_letter_code
_entity_poly.pdbx_strand_id
1 'polypeptide(L)'
;MTLKRKIKALLIDLEGVVYQEGKKIPGSISFIQYLEKINFPYLFLTNTTTMPRKDIANKLLKLGLKTNINKIITPLIAAKNYLKKNHHFSIALYCNKRCYVDFQDFQINFQSPDAVIVGDLYKKFSWEKLNEIFLTSLNSKKLIAFHKNKTGTRKGSIALDLGPFVKALEYALDNDFILMGKPSKFFFQAAVDHLGFNKKEILMVGDDKEVDIRGAQNLHLQTCLVKTGKYGKQIYLKSIEPSYILPKLSSLKSILFQ
;
A
#
# COMPACT_ATOMS: atom_id res chain seq x y z
N MET A 1 -17.64 23.74 -5.75
CA MET A 1 -16.69 23.45 -4.66
C MET A 1 -15.30 23.73 -5.21
N THR A 2 -14.70 24.86 -4.88
CA THR A 2 -13.42 25.31 -5.46
C THR A 2 -12.27 24.53 -4.79
N LEU A 3 -11.35 23.99 -5.58
CA LEU A 3 -10.14 23.33 -5.07
C LEU A 3 -9.38 24.31 -4.16
N LYS A 4 -9.13 23.95 -2.91
CA LYS A 4 -8.37 24.79 -1.95
C LYS A 4 -6.95 25.11 -2.45
N ARG A 5 -6.39 24.29 -3.33
CA ARG A 5 -5.15 24.52 -4.11
C ARG A 5 -5.17 23.66 -5.37
N LYS A 6 -4.49 24.10 -6.44
CA LYS A 6 -4.41 23.36 -7.71
C LYS A 6 -3.72 21.99 -7.50
N ILE A 7 -4.44 20.91 -7.73
CA ILE A 7 -3.89 19.54 -7.71
C ILE A 7 -3.10 19.32 -9.01
N LYS A 8 -1.88 18.81 -8.88
CA LYS A 8 -1.00 18.52 -10.01
C LYS A 8 -0.66 17.05 -10.17
N ALA A 9 -0.92 16.23 -9.14
CA ALA A 9 -0.67 14.79 -9.19
C ALA A 9 -1.64 14.01 -8.31
N LEU A 10 -1.86 12.73 -8.64
CA LEU A 10 -2.71 11.82 -7.88
C LEU A 10 -1.93 10.63 -7.32
N LEU A 11 -2.25 10.25 -6.09
CA LEU A 11 -1.99 8.93 -5.53
C LEU A 11 -3.32 8.19 -5.49
N ILE A 12 -3.42 7.03 -6.13
CA ILE A 12 -4.67 6.32 -6.34
C ILE A 12 -4.57 4.93 -5.72
N ASP A 13 -5.43 4.61 -4.74
CA ASP A 13 -5.56 3.23 -4.29
C ASP A 13 -6.18 2.35 -5.38
N LEU A 14 -5.98 1.05 -5.31
CA LEU A 14 -6.45 0.09 -6.30
C LEU A 14 -7.76 -0.60 -5.89
N GLU A 15 -7.73 -1.39 -4.80
CA GLU A 15 -8.90 -2.15 -4.35
C GLU A 15 -9.91 -1.22 -3.69
N GLY A 16 -11.17 -1.26 -4.15
CA GLY A 16 -12.20 -0.32 -3.68
C GLY A 16 -12.24 1.02 -4.42
N VAL A 17 -11.22 1.34 -5.26
CA VAL A 17 -11.11 2.60 -6.01
C VAL A 17 -11.09 2.36 -7.52
N VAL A 18 -10.21 1.51 -8.00
CA VAL A 18 -10.08 1.16 -9.43
C VAL A 18 -10.89 -0.08 -9.76
N TYR A 19 -10.79 -1.08 -8.91
CA TYR A 19 -11.57 -2.33 -9.00
C TYR A 19 -11.98 -2.79 -7.60
N GLN A 20 -12.93 -3.70 -7.53
CA GLN A 20 -13.39 -4.35 -6.31
C GLN A 20 -13.69 -5.82 -6.59
N GLU A 21 -13.14 -6.74 -5.77
CA GLU A 21 -13.31 -8.19 -5.92
C GLU A 21 -13.03 -8.69 -7.35
N GLY A 22 -12.00 -8.12 -7.99
CA GLY A 22 -11.59 -8.48 -9.33
C GLY A 22 -12.43 -7.86 -10.47
N LYS A 23 -13.46 -7.06 -10.18
CA LYS A 23 -14.28 -6.36 -11.17
C LYS A 23 -13.94 -4.87 -11.19
N LYS A 24 -13.85 -4.29 -12.38
CA LYS A 24 -13.62 -2.83 -12.52
C LYS A 24 -14.77 -2.01 -11.94
N ILE A 25 -14.46 -0.95 -11.22
CA ILE A 25 -15.44 0.04 -10.78
C ILE A 25 -15.85 0.90 -12.00
N PRO A 26 -17.16 1.15 -12.23
CA PRO A 26 -17.62 1.88 -13.40
C PRO A 26 -16.96 3.25 -13.55
N GLY A 27 -16.35 3.49 -14.72
CA GLY A 27 -15.68 4.74 -15.07
C GLY A 27 -14.23 4.87 -14.56
N SER A 28 -13.72 3.95 -13.72
CA SER A 28 -12.35 4.04 -13.19
C SER A 28 -11.29 3.90 -14.27
N ILE A 29 -11.42 2.90 -15.14
CA ILE A 29 -10.45 2.63 -16.21
C ILE A 29 -10.42 3.78 -17.23
N SER A 30 -11.58 4.23 -17.69
CA SER A 30 -11.66 5.35 -18.66
C SER A 30 -11.14 6.66 -18.07
N PHE A 31 -11.31 6.90 -16.78
CA PHE A 31 -10.72 8.06 -16.11
C PHE A 31 -9.19 7.98 -16.07
N ILE A 32 -8.61 6.82 -15.75
CA ILE A 32 -7.15 6.65 -15.74
C ILE A 32 -6.59 6.76 -17.16
N GLN A 33 -7.26 6.20 -18.17
CA GLN A 33 -6.88 6.37 -19.58
C GLN A 33 -6.94 7.84 -20.01
N TYR A 34 -7.91 8.61 -19.50
CA TYR A 34 -7.97 10.06 -19.71
C TYR A 34 -6.77 10.77 -19.08
N LEU A 35 -6.36 10.42 -17.83
CA LEU A 35 -5.15 10.96 -17.20
C LEU A 35 -3.89 10.68 -18.04
N GLU A 36 -3.77 9.47 -18.59
CA GLU A 36 -2.67 9.12 -19.51
C GLU A 36 -2.68 9.99 -20.77
N LYS A 37 -3.86 10.15 -21.40
CA LYS A 37 -4.02 10.96 -22.62
C LYS A 37 -3.57 12.41 -22.43
N ILE A 38 -3.84 12.99 -21.25
CA ILE A 38 -3.47 14.39 -20.95
C ILE A 38 -2.14 14.51 -20.21
N ASN A 39 -1.38 13.40 -20.08
CA ASN A 39 -0.12 13.32 -19.35
C ASN A 39 -0.23 13.83 -17.90
N PHE A 40 -1.36 13.63 -17.23
CA PHE A 40 -1.53 14.03 -15.83
C PHE A 40 -0.82 13.05 -14.91
N PRO A 41 0.08 13.52 -14.02
CA PRO A 41 0.91 12.66 -13.16
C PRO A 41 0.06 11.88 -12.14
N TYR A 42 0.30 10.57 -12.05
CA TYR A 42 -0.30 9.75 -11.00
C TYR A 42 0.53 8.51 -10.70
N LEU A 43 0.35 7.97 -9.49
CA LEU A 43 0.84 6.65 -9.07
C LEU A 43 -0.29 5.85 -8.43
N PHE A 44 -0.22 4.54 -8.57
CA PHE A 44 -1.04 3.62 -7.80
C PHE A 44 -0.35 3.26 -6.49
N LEU A 45 -1.08 3.37 -5.37
CA LEU A 45 -0.64 2.95 -4.05
C LEU A 45 -1.51 1.79 -3.56
N THR A 46 -0.94 0.62 -3.39
CA THR A 46 -1.69 -0.55 -2.90
C THR A 46 -0.98 -1.26 -1.76
N ASN A 47 -1.74 -1.74 -0.77
CA ASN A 47 -1.24 -2.63 0.28
C ASN A 47 -1.22 -4.11 -0.15
N THR A 48 -1.33 -4.41 -1.43
CA THR A 48 -1.18 -5.79 -1.94
C THR A 48 0.24 -6.28 -1.72
N THR A 49 0.38 -7.37 -0.95
CA THR A 49 1.66 -7.99 -0.55
C THR A 49 1.75 -9.46 -0.90
N THR A 50 0.71 -10.02 -1.51
CA THR A 50 0.62 -11.45 -1.85
C THR A 50 1.06 -11.76 -3.28
N MET A 51 1.34 -10.73 -4.06
CA MET A 51 1.81 -10.86 -5.45
C MET A 51 2.83 -9.76 -5.79
N PRO A 52 3.79 -10.06 -6.69
CA PRO A 52 4.76 -9.08 -7.14
C PRO A 52 4.11 -7.98 -7.98
N ARG A 53 4.79 -6.85 -8.09
CA ARG A 53 4.32 -5.68 -8.85
C ARG A 53 3.93 -5.99 -10.30
N LYS A 54 4.67 -6.91 -10.96
CA LYS A 54 4.38 -7.38 -12.33
C LYS A 54 2.99 -8.02 -12.44
N ASP A 55 2.59 -8.81 -11.44
CA ASP A 55 1.29 -9.49 -11.44
C ASP A 55 0.14 -8.51 -11.20
N ILE A 56 0.39 -7.44 -10.41
CA ILE A 56 -0.57 -6.35 -10.25
C ILE A 56 -0.79 -5.63 -11.60
N ALA A 57 0.29 -5.34 -12.34
CA ALA A 57 0.20 -4.75 -13.68
C ALA A 57 -0.57 -5.66 -14.65
N ASN A 58 -0.33 -6.97 -14.62
CA ASN A 58 -1.06 -7.95 -15.42
C ASN A 58 -2.55 -8.02 -15.04
N LYS A 59 -2.88 -7.91 -13.74
CA LYS A 59 -4.26 -7.81 -13.27
C LYS A 59 -4.95 -6.57 -13.83
N LEU A 60 -4.30 -5.41 -13.79
CA LEU A 60 -4.83 -4.17 -14.37
C LEU A 60 -5.02 -4.28 -15.89
N LEU A 61 -4.08 -4.92 -16.59
CA LEU A 61 -4.20 -5.17 -18.03
C LEU A 61 -5.43 -6.01 -18.36
N LYS A 62 -5.70 -7.09 -17.60
CA LYS A 62 -6.91 -7.92 -17.76
C LYS A 62 -8.20 -7.14 -17.51
N LEU A 63 -8.17 -6.08 -16.71
CA LEU A 63 -9.30 -5.17 -16.48
C LEU A 63 -9.42 -4.08 -17.57
N GLY A 64 -8.53 -4.08 -18.57
CA GLY A 64 -8.50 -3.12 -19.68
C GLY A 64 -7.62 -1.89 -19.42
N LEU A 65 -6.75 -1.92 -18.42
CA LEU A 65 -5.82 -0.83 -18.13
C LEU A 65 -4.36 -1.27 -18.34
N LYS A 66 -3.76 -0.87 -19.47
CA LYS A 66 -2.32 -0.95 -19.64
C LYS A 66 -1.65 0.17 -18.86
N THR A 67 -0.71 -0.16 -17.98
CA THR A 67 0.02 0.82 -17.17
C THR A 67 1.50 0.48 -17.10
N ASN A 68 2.34 1.49 -16.90
CA ASN A 68 3.75 1.29 -16.62
C ASN A 68 3.90 0.71 -15.20
N ILE A 69 4.67 -0.36 -15.06
CA ILE A 69 4.93 -1.02 -13.78
C ILE A 69 5.52 -0.06 -12.74
N ASN A 70 6.29 0.94 -13.17
CA ASN A 70 6.89 1.94 -12.28
C ASN A 70 5.86 2.89 -11.66
N LYS A 71 4.64 2.97 -12.19
CA LYS A 71 3.52 3.70 -11.59
C LYS A 71 2.85 2.95 -10.42
N ILE A 72 3.26 1.71 -10.14
CA ILE A 72 2.65 0.89 -9.07
C ILE A 72 3.60 0.84 -7.88
N ILE A 73 3.21 1.44 -6.76
CA ILE A 73 3.95 1.42 -5.50
C ILE A 73 3.28 0.42 -4.56
N THR A 74 4.07 -0.55 -4.09
CA THR A 74 3.66 -1.60 -3.15
C THR A 74 4.53 -1.55 -1.90
N PRO A 75 4.12 -2.15 -0.77
CA PRO A 75 4.97 -2.29 0.41
C PRO A 75 6.29 -3.01 0.12
N LEU A 76 6.30 -3.95 -0.84
CA LEU A 76 7.51 -4.65 -1.27
C LEU A 76 8.53 -3.67 -1.88
N ILE A 77 8.07 -2.79 -2.76
CA ILE A 77 8.94 -1.79 -3.41
C ILE A 77 9.41 -0.73 -2.40
N ALA A 78 8.54 -0.32 -1.48
CA ALA A 78 8.92 0.60 -0.41
C ALA A 78 10.00 -0.02 0.51
N ALA A 79 9.83 -1.29 0.90
CA ALA A 79 10.83 -2.03 1.68
C ALA A 79 12.16 -2.16 0.91
N LYS A 80 12.12 -2.55 -0.37
CA LYS A 80 13.29 -2.64 -1.23
C LYS A 80 14.07 -1.31 -1.28
N ASN A 81 13.38 -0.20 -1.50
CA ASN A 81 14.00 1.13 -1.57
C ASN A 81 14.58 1.55 -0.21
N TYR A 82 13.85 1.29 0.89
CA TYR A 82 14.33 1.53 2.24
C TYR A 82 15.62 0.77 2.54
N LEU A 83 15.67 -0.52 2.22
CA LEU A 83 16.84 -1.37 2.44
C LEU A 83 18.05 -0.89 1.64
N LYS A 84 17.87 -0.59 0.34
CA LYS A 84 18.94 -0.07 -0.52
C LYS A 84 19.50 1.25 0.01
N LYS A 85 18.62 2.17 0.41
CA LYS A 85 19.03 3.48 0.97
C LYS A 85 19.82 3.35 2.27
N ASN A 86 19.57 2.30 3.06
CA ASN A 86 20.26 2.06 4.35
C ASN A 86 21.34 1.00 4.26
N HIS A 87 21.75 0.58 3.06
CA HIS A 87 22.81 -0.41 2.82
C HIS A 87 22.58 -1.77 3.52
N HIS A 88 21.32 -2.21 3.59
CA HIS A 88 20.93 -3.52 4.11
C HIS A 88 20.71 -4.48 2.95
N PHE A 89 21.68 -5.33 2.63
CA PHE A 89 21.64 -6.21 1.46
C PHE A 89 21.42 -7.68 1.80
N SER A 90 21.61 -8.07 3.07
CA SER A 90 21.35 -9.41 3.59
C SER A 90 20.02 -9.41 4.33
N ILE A 91 19.03 -10.20 3.87
CA ILE A 91 17.66 -10.17 4.40
C ILE A 91 17.11 -11.57 4.68
N ALA A 92 16.35 -11.68 5.77
CA ALA A 92 15.43 -12.81 5.95
C ALA A 92 14.03 -12.39 5.48
N LEU A 93 13.51 -13.08 4.48
CA LEU A 93 12.26 -12.71 3.82
C LEU A 93 11.16 -13.74 4.10
N TYR A 94 10.26 -13.40 5.01
CA TYR A 94 9.11 -14.21 5.41
C TYR A 94 7.83 -13.69 4.75
N CYS A 95 7.60 -14.05 3.49
CA CYS A 95 6.41 -13.68 2.75
C CYS A 95 6.04 -14.74 1.70
N ASN A 96 5.04 -14.47 0.89
CA ASN A 96 4.67 -15.35 -0.23
C ASN A 96 5.87 -15.49 -1.18
N LYS A 97 6.26 -16.73 -1.53
CA LYS A 97 7.42 -17.01 -2.40
C LYS A 97 7.36 -16.30 -3.76
N ARG A 98 6.16 -16.03 -4.31
CA ARG A 98 6.00 -15.26 -5.56
C ARG A 98 6.60 -13.85 -5.46
N CYS A 99 6.65 -13.28 -4.26
CA CYS A 99 7.18 -11.94 -4.02
C CYS A 99 8.72 -11.87 -3.97
N TYR A 100 9.42 -13.01 -3.89
CA TYR A 100 10.88 -13.06 -3.89
C TYR A 100 11.49 -12.45 -5.15
N VAL A 101 10.77 -12.46 -6.27
CA VAL A 101 11.21 -11.82 -7.52
C VAL A 101 11.45 -10.31 -7.38
N ASP A 102 10.75 -9.63 -6.47
CA ASP A 102 10.97 -8.21 -6.22
C ASP A 102 12.25 -7.94 -5.40
N PHE A 103 12.85 -8.99 -4.79
CA PHE A 103 14.05 -8.92 -3.92
C PHE A 103 15.27 -9.65 -4.48
N GLN A 104 15.34 -9.89 -5.79
CA GLN A 104 16.45 -10.61 -6.44
C GLN A 104 17.83 -9.93 -6.23
N ASP A 105 17.86 -8.63 -5.94
CA ASP A 105 19.08 -7.85 -5.68
C ASP A 105 19.62 -8.05 -4.24
N PHE A 106 18.97 -8.88 -3.42
CA PHE A 106 19.31 -9.08 -2.00
C PHE A 106 19.75 -10.52 -1.75
N GLN A 107 20.72 -10.67 -0.85
CA GLN A 107 21.11 -11.97 -0.34
C GLN A 107 20.08 -12.46 0.68
N ILE A 108 19.46 -13.62 0.42
CA ILE A 108 18.55 -14.24 1.38
C ILE A 108 19.38 -15.00 2.44
N ASN A 109 19.26 -14.57 3.69
CA ASN A 109 19.98 -15.11 4.82
C ASN A 109 19.06 -15.17 6.05
N PHE A 110 18.86 -16.35 6.61
CA PHE A 110 18.02 -16.58 7.78
C PHE A 110 18.81 -16.73 9.09
N GLN A 111 20.14 -16.76 9.05
CA GLN A 111 20.99 -16.93 10.24
C GLN A 111 21.39 -15.59 10.87
N SER A 112 21.89 -14.66 10.05
CA SER A 112 22.34 -13.34 10.52
C SER A 112 22.01 -12.27 9.46
N PRO A 113 20.72 -11.93 9.28
CA PRO A 113 20.30 -10.92 8.31
C PRO A 113 20.52 -9.50 8.82
N ASP A 114 20.78 -8.55 7.92
CA ASP A 114 20.70 -7.12 8.25
C ASP A 114 19.26 -6.69 8.58
N ALA A 115 18.29 -7.31 7.92
CA ALA A 115 16.87 -7.04 8.15
C ALA A 115 16.01 -8.29 8.06
N VAL A 116 15.04 -8.41 8.95
CA VAL A 116 13.94 -9.38 8.86
C VAL A 116 12.71 -8.69 8.30
N ILE A 117 12.13 -9.28 7.24
CA ILE A 117 10.93 -8.75 6.59
C ILE A 117 9.81 -9.76 6.75
N VAL A 118 8.71 -9.31 7.35
CA VAL A 118 7.51 -10.13 7.55
C VAL A 118 6.38 -9.62 6.66
N GLY A 119 5.89 -10.49 5.80
CA GLY A 119 4.75 -10.27 4.92
C GLY A 119 3.66 -11.32 5.13
N ASP A 120 2.68 -11.34 4.24
CA ASP A 120 1.54 -12.23 4.33
C ASP A 120 1.95 -13.69 4.03
N LEU A 121 2.03 -14.49 5.06
CA LEU A 121 2.23 -15.95 5.01
C LEU A 121 0.89 -16.71 5.06
N TYR A 122 -0.20 -16.00 5.38
CA TYR A 122 -1.55 -16.54 5.44
C TYR A 122 -1.64 -17.78 6.37
N LYS A 123 -2.12 -18.93 5.85
CA LYS A 123 -2.25 -20.18 6.63
C LYS A 123 -0.91 -20.77 7.11
N LYS A 124 0.22 -20.22 6.70
CA LYS A 124 1.55 -20.68 7.10
C LYS A 124 2.05 -20.02 8.38
N PHE A 125 1.29 -19.14 9.01
CA PHE A 125 1.56 -18.69 10.37
C PHE A 125 1.16 -19.82 11.34
N SER A 126 2.13 -20.58 11.80
CA SER A 126 2.03 -21.55 12.90
C SER A 126 2.94 -21.08 14.04
N TRP A 127 2.87 -21.75 15.20
CA TRP A 127 3.78 -21.48 16.30
C TRP A 127 5.24 -21.65 15.86
N GLU A 128 5.55 -22.74 15.14
CA GLU A 128 6.90 -23.03 14.65
C GLU A 128 7.41 -21.90 13.72
N LYS A 129 6.55 -21.40 12.83
CA LYS A 129 6.91 -20.33 11.92
C LYS A 129 7.08 -18.98 12.64
N LEU A 130 6.25 -18.68 13.62
CA LEU A 130 6.41 -17.47 14.44
C LEU A 130 7.68 -17.56 15.28
N ASN A 131 7.99 -18.72 15.87
CA ASN A 131 9.21 -18.93 16.62
C ASN A 131 10.46 -18.85 15.75
N GLU A 132 10.43 -19.38 14.52
CA GLU A 132 11.51 -19.22 13.54
C GLU A 132 11.76 -17.74 13.24
N ILE A 133 10.70 -16.95 12.97
CA ILE A 133 10.80 -15.50 12.71
C ILE A 133 11.37 -14.78 13.96
N PHE A 134 10.88 -15.11 15.14
CA PHE A 134 11.34 -14.55 16.40
C PHE A 134 12.85 -14.78 16.59
N LEU A 135 13.32 -16.02 16.49
CA LEU A 135 14.74 -16.36 16.66
C LEU A 135 15.64 -15.66 15.62
N THR A 136 15.19 -15.61 14.36
CA THR A 136 15.92 -14.88 13.30
C THR A 136 15.96 -13.38 13.60
N SER A 137 14.91 -12.84 14.21
CA SER A 137 14.79 -11.41 14.52
C SER A 137 15.72 -10.96 15.65
N LEU A 138 16.07 -11.85 16.59
CA LEU A 138 17.00 -11.54 17.69
C LEU A 138 18.38 -11.11 17.18
N ASN A 139 18.81 -11.63 16.03
CA ASN A 139 20.10 -11.35 15.42
C ASN A 139 20.04 -10.31 14.29
N SER A 140 18.91 -9.62 14.14
CA SER A 140 18.68 -8.68 13.04
C SER A 140 18.79 -7.23 13.48
N LYS A 141 19.36 -6.37 12.63
CA LYS A 141 19.48 -4.93 12.88
C LYS A 141 18.15 -4.19 12.65
N LYS A 142 17.27 -4.71 11.78
CA LYS A 142 16.02 -4.06 11.39
C LYS A 142 14.88 -5.05 11.24
N LEU A 143 13.72 -4.65 11.76
CA LEU A 143 12.48 -5.40 11.65
C LEU A 143 11.51 -4.63 10.75
N ILE A 144 11.01 -5.28 9.71
CA ILE A 144 10.15 -4.67 8.68
C ILE A 144 8.88 -5.49 8.51
N ALA A 145 7.73 -4.83 8.53
CA ALA A 145 6.44 -5.43 8.17
C ALA A 145 5.85 -4.75 6.92
N PHE A 146 5.32 -5.53 6.00
CA PHE A 146 4.67 -4.97 4.82
C PHE A 146 3.41 -4.19 5.15
N HIS A 147 2.58 -4.68 6.06
CA HIS A 147 1.42 -3.97 6.62
C HIS A 147 1.05 -4.52 8.01
N LYS A 148 0.17 -3.81 8.71
CA LYS A 148 -0.35 -4.21 10.02
C LYS A 148 -1.89 -4.22 10.04
N ASN A 149 -2.54 -4.60 8.94
CA ASN A 149 -3.99 -4.74 8.91
C ASN A 149 -4.42 -5.81 9.93
N LYS A 150 -5.43 -5.49 10.73
CA LYS A 150 -5.96 -6.40 11.77
C LYS A 150 -6.67 -7.58 11.15
N THR A 151 -7.51 -7.29 10.16
CA THR A 151 -8.35 -8.28 9.48
C THR A 151 -8.38 -8.03 7.98
N GLY A 152 -8.67 -9.08 7.22
CA GLY A 152 -8.93 -9.05 5.80
C GLY A 152 -10.16 -9.91 5.45
N THR A 153 -10.55 -9.92 4.19
CA THR A 153 -11.61 -10.81 3.69
C THR A 153 -10.97 -12.00 2.98
N ARG A 154 -11.34 -13.21 3.38
CA ARG A 154 -10.89 -14.47 2.78
C ARG A 154 -12.10 -15.36 2.48
N LYS A 155 -12.29 -15.73 1.22
CA LYS A 155 -13.43 -16.56 0.77
C LYS A 155 -14.78 -16.00 1.24
N GLY A 156 -14.97 -14.68 1.20
CA GLY A 156 -16.19 -14.00 1.62
C GLY A 156 -16.35 -13.80 3.14
N SER A 157 -15.46 -14.37 3.97
CA SER A 157 -15.52 -14.25 5.43
C SER A 157 -14.40 -13.35 5.97
N ILE A 158 -14.62 -12.74 7.14
CA ILE A 158 -13.58 -12.02 7.88
C ILE A 158 -12.54 -13.01 8.41
N ALA A 159 -11.27 -12.64 8.33
CA ALA A 159 -10.15 -13.46 8.83
C ALA A 159 -9.06 -12.56 9.39
N LEU A 160 -8.18 -13.12 10.24
CA LEU A 160 -6.97 -12.44 10.66
C LEU A 160 -6.11 -12.12 9.44
N ASP A 161 -5.54 -10.91 9.43
CA ASP A 161 -4.54 -10.48 8.45
C ASP A 161 -3.14 -10.48 9.11
N LEU A 162 -2.14 -9.87 8.49
CA LEU A 162 -0.75 -9.86 8.94
C LEU A 162 -0.55 -9.20 10.33
N GLY A 163 -1.34 -8.16 10.63
CA GLY A 163 -1.13 -7.31 11.82
C GLY A 163 -1.07 -8.04 13.15
N PRO A 164 -2.00 -8.96 13.49
CA PRO A 164 -1.97 -9.75 14.72
C PRO A 164 -0.68 -10.55 14.91
N PHE A 165 -0.13 -11.14 13.85
CA PHE A 165 1.13 -11.90 13.90
C PHE A 165 2.35 -10.99 14.10
N VAL A 166 2.37 -9.83 13.44
CA VAL A 166 3.39 -8.82 13.66
C VAL A 166 3.33 -8.30 15.10
N LYS A 167 2.13 -8.07 15.65
CA LYS A 167 1.97 -7.62 17.04
C LYS A 167 2.45 -8.67 18.06
N ALA A 168 2.22 -9.95 17.80
CA ALA A 168 2.77 -11.03 18.65
C ALA A 168 4.31 -11.02 18.65
N LEU A 169 4.93 -10.82 17.48
CA LEU A 169 6.38 -10.70 17.37
C LEU A 169 6.92 -9.41 18.04
N GLU A 170 6.25 -8.27 17.85
CA GLU A 170 6.61 -7.00 18.51
C GLU A 170 6.59 -7.14 20.03
N TYR A 171 5.55 -7.79 20.56
CA TYR A 171 5.43 -8.05 22.00
C TYR A 171 6.57 -8.95 22.51
N ALA A 172 6.89 -10.03 21.80
CA ALA A 172 7.92 -10.96 22.20
C ALA A 172 9.36 -10.39 22.08
N LEU A 173 9.58 -9.46 21.14
CA LEU A 173 10.89 -8.86 20.86
C LEU A 173 11.10 -7.53 21.61
N ASP A 174 10.07 -7.01 22.28
CA ASP A 174 10.06 -5.64 22.84
C ASP A 174 10.57 -4.59 21.84
N ASN A 175 10.22 -4.77 20.57
CA ASN A 175 10.69 -3.93 19.47
C ASN A 175 9.65 -3.82 18.35
N ASP A 176 9.40 -2.61 17.87
CA ASP A 176 8.43 -2.34 16.82
C ASP A 176 8.98 -2.64 15.42
N PHE A 177 8.14 -3.21 14.57
CA PHE A 177 8.44 -3.37 13.15
C PHE A 177 8.19 -2.07 12.38
N ILE A 178 9.14 -1.68 11.53
CA ILE A 178 9.00 -0.57 10.59
C ILE A 178 7.94 -0.95 9.55
N LEU A 179 6.88 -0.18 9.50
CA LEU A 179 5.76 -0.41 8.59
C LEU A 179 6.07 0.17 7.20
N MET A 180 5.98 -0.66 6.14
CA MET A 180 6.28 -0.28 4.76
C MET A 180 5.05 -0.04 3.88
N GLY A 181 3.85 -0.42 4.31
CA GLY A 181 2.60 -0.13 3.60
C GLY A 181 1.80 1.01 4.22
N LYS A 182 0.69 1.40 3.61
CA LYS A 182 -0.26 2.37 4.17
C LYS A 182 -0.75 1.89 5.56
N PRO A 183 -0.89 2.75 6.57
CA PRO A 183 -0.81 4.22 6.56
C PRO A 183 0.59 4.79 6.88
N SER A 184 1.67 4.04 6.68
CA SER A 184 3.03 4.45 7.01
C SER A 184 3.46 5.73 6.28
N LYS A 185 4.06 6.65 7.04
CA LYS A 185 4.66 7.87 6.45
C LYS A 185 5.78 7.54 5.44
N PHE A 186 6.52 6.45 5.65
CA PHE A 186 7.58 6.01 4.72
C PHE A 186 7.00 5.65 3.35
N PHE A 187 5.87 4.96 3.34
CA PHE A 187 5.18 4.56 2.11
C PHE A 187 4.69 5.77 1.30
N PHE A 188 4.00 6.70 1.97
CA PHE A 188 3.53 7.92 1.31
C PHE A 188 4.67 8.83 0.89
N GLN A 189 5.73 8.98 1.72
CA GLN A 189 6.88 9.80 1.38
C GLN A 189 7.61 9.26 0.14
N ALA A 190 7.81 7.93 0.04
CA ALA A 190 8.40 7.32 -1.15
C ALA A 190 7.60 7.62 -2.44
N ALA A 191 6.27 7.64 -2.35
CA ALA A 191 5.42 7.99 -3.48
C ALA A 191 5.46 9.50 -3.81
N VAL A 192 5.52 10.37 -2.81
CA VAL A 192 5.70 11.83 -2.99
C VAL A 192 7.03 12.14 -3.66
N ASP A 193 8.12 11.51 -3.18
CA ASP A 193 9.47 11.68 -3.75
C ASP A 193 9.51 11.21 -5.21
N HIS A 194 8.83 10.12 -5.53
CA HIS A 194 8.73 9.61 -6.90
C HIS A 194 7.96 10.55 -7.83
N LEU A 195 6.90 11.21 -7.35
CA LEU A 195 6.14 12.17 -8.13
C LEU A 195 6.86 13.50 -8.32
N GLY A 196 7.70 13.93 -7.37
CA GLY A 196 8.46 15.18 -7.43
C GLY A 196 7.62 16.46 -7.29
N PHE A 197 6.38 16.39 -6.77
CA PHE A 197 5.50 17.52 -6.54
C PHE A 197 5.44 17.91 -5.06
N ASN A 198 5.07 19.18 -4.78
CA ASN A 198 4.78 19.61 -3.42
C ASN A 198 3.63 18.78 -2.82
N LYS A 199 3.75 18.40 -1.55
CA LYS A 199 2.73 17.63 -0.82
C LYS A 199 1.32 18.24 -0.96
N LYS A 200 1.19 19.56 -0.91
CA LYS A 200 -0.09 20.27 -1.04
C LYS A 200 -0.70 20.24 -2.45
N GLU A 201 0.08 19.81 -3.46
CA GLU A 201 -0.36 19.66 -4.85
C GLU A 201 -0.70 18.22 -5.22
N ILE A 202 -0.55 17.29 -4.26
CA ILE A 202 -0.84 15.87 -4.43
C ILE A 202 -2.16 15.54 -3.72
N LEU A 203 -3.03 14.82 -4.41
CA LEU A 203 -4.29 14.32 -3.88
C LEU A 203 -4.22 12.79 -3.75
N MET A 204 -4.37 12.27 -2.52
CA MET A 204 -4.60 10.85 -2.28
C MET A 204 -6.08 10.52 -2.47
N VAL A 205 -6.37 9.52 -3.29
CA VAL A 205 -7.71 9.00 -3.54
C VAL A 205 -7.79 7.58 -3.02
N GLY A 206 -8.64 7.35 -2.03
CA GLY A 206 -8.81 6.05 -1.38
C GLY A 206 -10.23 5.81 -0.90
N ASP A 207 -10.52 4.58 -0.49
CA ASP A 207 -11.80 4.15 0.06
C ASP A 207 -11.74 3.88 1.57
N ASP A 208 -10.52 3.84 2.14
CA ASP A 208 -10.26 3.52 3.54
C ASP A 208 -9.81 4.76 4.33
N LYS A 209 -10.63 5.16 5.33
CA LYS A 209 -10.36 6.34 6.15
C LYS A 209 -9.06 6.24 6.96
N GLU A 210 -8.77 5.06 7.55
CA GLU A 210 -7.57 4.90 8.38
C GLU A 210 -6.31 4.73 7.54
N VAL A 211 -6.41 3.94 6.50
CA VAL A 211 -5.25 3.49 5.73
C VAL A 211 -4.85 4.52 4.70
N ASP A 212 -5.82 5.05 3.94
CA ASP A 212 -5.58 5.99 2.86
C ASP A 212 -5.62 7.45 3.34
N ILE A 213 -6.73 7.83 4.00
CA ILE A 213 -6.99 9.22 4.31
C ILE A 213 -6.10 9.71 5.46
N ARG A 214 -6.13 9.03 6.62
CA ARG A 214 -5.26 9.39 7.75
C ARG A 214 -3.77 9.26 7.38
N GLY A 215 -3.40 8.19 6.67
CA GLY A 215 -2.01 8.00 6.21
C GLY A 215 -1.50 9.16 5.37
N ALA A 216 -2.29 9.63 4.40
CA ALA A 216 -1.96 10.79 3.58
C ALA A 216 -1.97 12.11 4.36
N GLN A 217 -2.94 12.30 5.26
CA GLN A 217 -3.04 13.48 6.12
C GLN A 217 -1.84 13.63 7.06
N ASN A 218 -1.29 12.53 7.56
CA ASN A 218 -0.07 12.55 8.39
C ASN A 218 1.15 13.09 7.62
N LEU A 219 1.08 13.13 6.29
CA LEU A 219 2.07 13.78 5.42
C LEU A 219 1.61 15.15 4.89
N HIS A 220 0.47 15.66 5.35
CA HIS A 220 -0.13 16.91 4.86
C HIS A 220 -0.52 16.90 3.38
N LEU A 221 -0.85 15.73 2.81
CA LEU A 221 -1.44 15.60 1.48
C LEU A 221 -2.92 16.02 1.50
N GLN A 222 -3.44 16.45 0.36
CA GLN A 222 -4.88 16.54 0.17
C GLN A 222 -5.47 15.13 0.01
N THR A 223 -6.73 14.94 0.41
CA THR A 223 -7.36 13.62 0.45
C THR A 223 -8.75 13.62 -0.16
N CYS A 224 -9.05 12.58 -0.90
CA CYS A 224 -10.39 12.32 -1.46
C CYS A 224 -10.83 10.92 -1.06
N LEU A 225 -11.89 10.84 -0.27
CA LEU A 225 -12.54 9.58 0.07
C LEU A 225 -13.60 9.27 -0.99
N VAL A 226 -13.51 8.08 -1.62
CA VAL A 226 -14.55 7.62 -2.54
C VAL A 226 -15.55 6.72 -1.80
N LYS A 227 -16.85 6.82 -2.20
CA LYS A 227 -17.94 6.05 -1.56
C LYS A 227 -18.04 4.59 -2.04
N THR A 228 -17.08 4.13 -2.83
CA THR A 228 -16.91 2.73 -3.21
C THR A 228 -16.13 1.96 -2.14
N GLY A 229 -16.00 0.64 -2.29
CA GLY A 229 -15.17 -0.18 -1.41
C GLY A 229 -15.63 -0.22 0.05
N LYS A 230 -14.75 0.19 0.95
CA LYS A 230 -14.95 0.10 2.42
C LYS A 230 -15.74 1.27 3.04
N TYR A 231 -16.07 2.30 2.27
CA TYR A 231 -16.69 3.53 2.78
C TYR A 231 -17.85 3.29 3.76
N GLY A 232 -18.81 2.44 3.39
CA GLY A 232 -19.99 2.15 4.22
C GLY A 232 -19.70 1.37 5.50
N LYS A 233 -18.53 0.72 5.60
CA LYS A 233 -18.12 -0.09 6.76
C LYS A 233 -17.36 0.71 7.83
N GLN A 234 -17.10 2.00 7.62
CA GLN A 234 -16.25 2.85 8.46
C GLN A 234 -16.95 4.11 8.98
N ILE A 235 -18.26 4.04 9.16
CA ILE A 235 -19.12 5.17 9.58
C ILE A 235 -18.72 5.69 10.98
N TYR A 236 -18.15 4.83 11.84
CA TYR A 236 -17.74 5.18 13.21
C TYR A 236 -16.44 6.01 13.27
N LEU A 237 -15.68 6.13 12.19
CA LEU A 237 -14.45 6.94 12.15
C LEU A 237 -14.76 8.42 11.83
N LYS A 238 -15.51 9.07 12.72
CA LYS A 238 -15.94 10.47 12.56
C LYS A 238 -14.80 11.49 12.63
N SER A 239 -13.72 11.17 13.35
CA SER A 239 -12.57 12.07 13.56
C SER A 239 -11.65 12.26 12.35
N ILE A 240 -11.87 11.50 11.25
CA ILE A 240 -11.06 11.59 10.03
C ILE A 240 -11.91 12.25 8.94
N GLU A 241 -11.62 13.53 8.69
CA GLU A 241 -12.30 14.33 7.67
C GLU A 241 -11.44 14.45 6.41
N PRO A 242 -11.82 13.81 5.30
CA PRO A 242 -11.12 13.99 4.03
C PRO A 242 -11.36 15.40 3.46
N SER A 243 -10.45 15.89 2.62
CA SER A 243 -10.61 17.18 1.92
C SER A 243 -11.82 17.15 0.97
N TYR A 244 -12.10 15.98 0.39
CA TYR A 244 -13.22 15.74 -0.54
C TYR A 244 -13.84 14.38 -0.28
N ILE A 245 -15.17 14.28 -0.53
CA ILE A 245 -15.90 13.00 -0.57
C ILE A 245 -16.61 12.93 -1.91
N LEU A 246 -16.33 11.87 -2.69
CA LEU A 246 -16.88 11.67 -4.02
C LEU A 246 -17.55 10.31 -4.17
N PRO A 247 -18.53 10.15 -5.07
CA PRO A 247 -19.16 8.85 -5.31
C PRO A 247 -18.16 7.78 -5.75
N LYS A 248 -17.22 8.11 -6.64
CA LYS A 248 -16.24 7.21 -7.25
C LYS A 248 -15.07 7.98 -7.87
N LEU A 249 -13.99 7.27 -8.24
CA LEU A 249 -12.77 7.86 -8.83
C LEU A 249 -13.06 8.77 -10.04
N SER A 250 -13.90 8.32 -10.97
CA SER A 250 -14.21 9.10 -12.19
C SER A 250 -14.92 10.43 -11.94
N SER A 251 -15.51 10.62 -10.76
CA SER A 251 -16.10 11.91 -10.35
C SER A 251 -15.07 13.02 -10.16
N LEU A 252 -13.77 12.68 -10.04
CA LEU A 252 -12.68 13.66 -9.99
C LEU A 252 -12.57 14.50 -11.27
N LYS A 253 -13.03 13.98 -12.42
CA LYS A 253 -12.92 14.68 -13.69
C LYS A 253 -13.59 16.07 -13.65
N SER A 254 -14.75 16.17 -13.02
CA SER A 254 -15.49 17.44 -12.88
C SER A 254 -14.88 18.41 -11.86
N ILE A 255 -13.92 17.98 -11.05
CA ILE A 255 -13.29 18.82 -10.03
C ILE A 255 -11.90 19.28 -10.49
N LEU A 256 -11.16 18.41 -11.18
CA LEU A 256 -9.78 18.66 -11.58
C LEU A 256 -9.64 19.45 -12.89
N PHE A 257 -10.65 19.32 -13.79
CA PHE A 257 -10.54 19.75 -15.19
C PHE A 257 -11.74 20.61 -15.60
N GLN A 258 -12.25 21.40 -14.67
CA GLN A 258 -13.20 22.48 -14.95
C GLN A 258 -12.49 23.74 -15.46
#